data_99f5e8def78a4fa4612d97e8bcdf9abc
#
_entry.id   99f5e8def78a4fa4612d97e8bcdf9abc
#
_cell.length_a   1.000
_cell.length_b   1.000
_cell.length_c   1.000
_cell.angle_alpha   90.00
_cell.angle_beta   90.00
_cell.angle_gamma   90.00
#
_symmetry.space_group_name_H-M   'P 1'
#
loop_
_entity.id
_entity.type
_entity.pdbx_description
1 polymer ?
#
loop_
_entity_poly.entity_id
_entity_poly.type
_entity_poly.pdbx_seq_one_letter_code
_entity_poly.pdbx_strand_id
1 'polypeptide(L)'
;MEISTGDISTSDIETLSRELNLRETTPTILNALYGTFKDKWFAAFRAMSRETVMIEDERGKTKEVPAEGSVAKWAMENGVNVMAAEALHDKLRRLFSQPYIVDNPAADSVAQIIQSLEAGKHVVLSFGEHESDLDYLLVSNLLTRKIRAAWEKKTNEFRTHGKAEPKPLIIVVEEAHKLLNREMAAQTTFATIARELRKYYVTLLIVDQRPSQIYDEVMSQLGTRISGWLGDDLDIQAVLSGLSGRDSLRGMLARLQPKEEVLLLGWGVPMPLPVRSRRYDEAFWKEMSGGKGKRSSEEISRELGF
;
A
#
# COMPACT_ATOMS: atom_id res chain seq x y z
N MET A 1 -0.87 9.83 12.22
CA MET A 1 -0.91 8.34 12.25
C MET A 1 0.43 7.84 12.72
N GLU A 2 0.46 6.97 13.74
CA GLU A 2 1.66 6.29 14.20
C GLU A 2 1.59 4.81 13.81
N ILE A 3 2.71 4.24 13.40
CA ILE A 3 2.85 2.82 13.06
C ILE A 3 3.78 2.20 14.10
N SER A 4 3.33 1.12 14.73
CA SER A 4 4.17 0.36 15.64
C SER A 4 5.29 -0.36 14.87
N THR A 5 6.51 -0.34 15.42
CA THR A 5 7.60 -1.17 14.91
C THR A 5 7.24 -2.66 14.88
N GLY A 6 6.35 -3.10 15.77
CA GLY A 6 5.80 -4.45 15.79
C GLY A 6 4.84 -4.79 14.65
N ASP A 7 4.32 -3.79 13.95
CA ASP A 7 3.46 -3.99 12.77
C ASP A 7 4.26 -4.22 11.48
N ILE A 8 5.53 -3.84 11.47
CA ILE A 8 6.41 -3.97 10.30
C ILE A 8 6.93 -5.40 10.23
N SER A 9 6.45 -6.15 9.25
CA SER A 9 6.94 -7.51 8.98
C SER A 9 8.18 -7.51 8.10
N THR A 10 8.92 -8.60 8.10
CA THR A 10 10.06 -8.78 7.18
C THR A 10 9.62 -8.70 5.72
N SER A 11 8.42 -9.20 5.41
CA SER A 11 7.87 -9.14 4.05
C SER A 11 7.57 -7.70 3.60
N ASP A 12 7.24 -6.77 4.50
CA ASP A 12 7.06 -5.36 4.14
C ASP A 12 8.38 -4.75 3.66
N ILE A 13 9.50 -5.16 4.26
CA ILE A 13 10.84 -4.72 3.82
C ILE A 13 11.26 -5.40 2.51
N GLU A 14 10.99 -6.69 2.35
CA GLU A 14 11.30 -7.41 1.12
C GLU A 14 10.59 -6.81 -0.09
N THR A 15 9.35 -6.35 0.07
CA THR A 15 8.62 -5.66 -1.01
C THR A 15 9.27 -4.35 -1.42
N LEU A 16 10.01 -3.68 -0.52
CA LEU A 16 10.74 -2.44 -0.77
C LEU A 16 12.14 -2.66 -1.36
N SER A 17 12.42 -3.84 -1.89
CA SER A 17 13.76 -4.27 -2.31
C SER A 17 14.43 -3.29 -3.27
N ARG A 18 13.70 -2.70 -4.19
CA ARG A 18 14.22 -1.75 -5.17
C ARG A 18 14.46 -0.37 -4.57
N GLU A 19 13.47 0.17 -3.85
CA GLU A 19 13.58 1.49 -3.21
C GLU A 19 14.70 1.56 -2.18
N LEU A 20 14.94 0.46 -1.46
CA LEU A 20 16.01 0.32 -0.51
C LEU A 20 17.29 -0.25 -1.14
N ASN A 21 17.27 -0.55 -2.45
CA ASN A 21 18.38 -1.19 -3.15
C ASN A 21 18.91 -2.43 -2.38
N LEU A 22 17.99 -3.33 -2.00
CA LEU A 22 18.32 -4.53 -1.23
C LEU A 22 19.08 -5.54 -2.09
N ARG A 23 19.91 -6.34 -1.45
CA ARG A 23 20.67 -7.41 -2.10
C ARG A 23 19.97 -8.76 -1.94
N GLU A 24 20.35 -9.74 -2.75
CA GLU A 24 19.84 -11.12 -2.70
C GLU A 24 20.06 -11.80 -1.33
N THR A 25 21.03 -11.35 -0.54
CA THR A 25 21.29 -11.83 0.82
C THR A 25 20.31 -11.29 1.87
N THR A 26 19.53 -10.28 1.53
CA THR A 26 18.61 -9.61 2.48
C THR A 26 17.59 -10.56 3.10
N PRO A 27 16.89 -11.45 2.36
CA PRO A 27 15.93 -12.38 2.94
C PRO A 27 16.54 -13.27 4.03
N THR A 28 17.77 -13.73 3.85
CA THR A 28 18.48 -14.55 4.84
C THR A 28 18.69 -13.76 6.15
N ILE A 29 19.07 -12.48 6.05
CA ILE A 29 19.29 -11.62 7.22
C ILE A 29 17.97 -11.33 7.92
N LEU A 30 16.91 -10.99 7.17
CA LEU A 30 15.57 -10.73 7.72
C LEU A 30 14.99 -11.97 8.41
N ASN A 31 15.19 -13.16 7.85
CA ASN A 31 14.78 -14.41 8.47
C ASN A 31 15.54 -14.68 9.78
N ALA A 32 16.83 -14.40 9.83
CA ALA A 32 17.62 -14.52 11.05
C ALA A 32 17.17 -13.53 12.12
N LEU A 33 16.91 -12.26 11.73
CA LEU A 33 16.36 -11.24 12.65
C LEU A 33 15.00 -11.67 13.21
N TYR A 34 14.09 -12.12 12.35
CA TYR A 34 12.79 -12.62 12.80
C TYR A 34 12.93 -13.89 13.66
N GLY A 35 13.87 -14.78 13.32
CA GLY A 35 14.22 -15.97 14.12
C GLY A 35 14.58 -15.60 15.55
N THR A 36 15.40 -14.58 15.72
CA THR A 36 15.93 -14.12 17.01
C THR A 36 14.90 -13.29 17.79
N PHE A 37 14.27 -12.30 17.14
CA PHE A 37 13.50 -11.26 17.84
C PHE A 37 11.98 -11.33 17.61
N LYS A 38 11.50 -12.21 16.73
CA LYS A 38 10.08 -12.33 16.36
C LYS A 38 9.51 -10.98 15.93
N ASP A 39 8.33 -10.61 16.40
CA ASP A 39 7.67 -9.36 16.03
C ASP A 39 8.40 -8.08 16.50
N LYS A 40 9.42 -8.23 17.37
CA LYS A 40 10.26 -7.11 17.82
C LYS A 40 11.51 -6.90 16.96
N TRP A 41 11.65 -7.63 15.86
CA TRP A 41 12.87 -7.63 15.04
C TRP A 41 13.25 -6.23 14.53
N PHE A 42 12.27 -5.44 14.11
CA PHE A 42 12.54 -4.10 13.56
C PHE A 42 13.05 -3.14 14.64
N ALA A 43 12.41 -3.10 15.81
CA ALA A 43 12.86 -2.31 16.95
C ALA A 43 14.23 -2.75 17.45
N ALA A 44 14.46 -4.06 17.57
CA ALA A 44 15.74 -4.61 17.98
C ALA A 44 16.86 -4.25 16.99
N PHE A 45 16.60 -4.40 15.69
CA PHE A 45 17.59 -4.05 14.67
C PHE A 45 17.87 -2.55 14.59
N ARG A 46 16.84 -1.71 14.76
CA ARG A 46 16.98 -0.25 14.87
C ARG A 46 17.86 0.18 16.04
N ALA A 47 17.76 -0.51 17.17
CA ALA A 47 18.52 -0.18 18.38
C ALA A 47 19.97 -0.65 18.35
N MET A 48 20.36 -1.50 17.41
CA MET A 48 21.74 -1.98 17.31
C MET A 48 22.69 -0.88 16.90
N SER A 49 23.88 -0.87 17.50
CA SER A 49 24.98 0.05 17.15
C SER A 49 25.90 -0.56 16.09
N ARG A 50 26.85 0.24 15.61
CA ARG A 50 27.99 -0.21 14.80
C ARG A 50 29.31 0.00 15.56
N GLU A 51 29.23 0.07 16.87
CA GLU A 51 30.39 0.32 17.70
C GLU A 51 31.27 -0.93 17.83
N THR A 52 32.55 -0.65 17.99
CA THR A 52 33.58 -1.63 18.29
C THR A 52 34.22 -1.26 19.62
N VAL A 53 34.76 -2.24 20.30
CA VAL A 53 35.50 -2.06 21.57
C VAL A 53 36.88 -2.69 21.43
N MET A 54 37.86 -2.08 22.10
CA MET A 54 39.22 -2.60 22.17
C MET A 54 39.27 -3.58 23.34
N ILE A 55 39.65 -4.80 23.08
CA ILE A 55 39.94 -5.81 24.12
C ILE A 55 41.40 -6.22 24.07
N GLU A 56 41.99 -6.52 25.21
CA GLU A 56 43.35 -7.02 25.32
C GLU A 56 43.28 -8.56 25.32
N ASP A 57 44.06 -9.18 24.43
CA ASP A 57 44.17 -10.65 24.37
C ASP A 57 45.10 -11.17 25.48
N GLU A 58 45.12 -12.49 25.68
CA GLU A 58 45.96 -13.15 26.67
C GLU A 58 47.49 -12.87 26.54
N ARG A 59 47.88 -12.26 25.41
CA ARG A 59 49.28 -11.89 25.11
C ARG A 59 49.51 -10.40 25.21
N GLY A 60 48.59 -9.61 25.78
CA GLY A 60 48.69 -8.16 25.96
C GLY A 60 48.54 -7.36 24.65
N LYS A 61 48.02 -7.99 23.53
CA LYS A 61 47.75 -7.28 22.30
C LYS A 61 46.30 -6.81 22.26
N THR A 62 46.18 -5.52 22.00
CA THR A 62 44.84 -4.90 21.81
C THR A 62 44.26 -5.31 20.45
N LYS A 63 43.05 -5.81 20.48
CA LYS A 63 42.27 -6.20 19.30
C LYS A 63 40.93 -5.49 19.32
N GLU A 64 40.56 -4.96 18.17
CA GLU A 64 39.23 -4.39 17.94
C GLU A 64 38.21 -5.50 17.72
N VAL A 65 37.12 -5.50 18.49
CA VAL A 65 36.02 -6.46 18.36
C VAL A 65 34.68 -5.72 18.34
N PRO A 66 33.63 -6.29 17.74
CA PRO A 66 32.30 -5.70 17.80
C PRO A 66 31.81 -5.55 19.24
N ALA A 67 31.25 -4.38 19.55
CA ALA A 67 30.65 -4.11 20.86
C ALA A 67 29.40 -4.98 21.08
N GLU A 68 29.08 -5.26 22.34
CA GLU A 68 27.81 -5.86 22.71
C GLU A 68 26.64 -5.03 22.19
N GLY A 69 25.60 -5.69 21.65
CA GLY A 69 24.45 -5.00 21.05
C GLY A 69 24.73 -4.37 19.68
N SER A 70 25.89 -4.62 19.08
CA SER A 70 26.17 -4.16 17.71
C SER A 70 25.64 -5.13 16.67
N VAL A 71 25.37 -4.59 15.46
CA VAL A 71 24.97 -5.41 14.29
C VAL A 71 25.99 -6.49 13.98
N ALA A 72 27.27 -6.14 14.05
CA ALA A 72 28.35 -7.08 13.78
C ALA A 72 28.40 -8.24 14.79
N LYS A 73 28.22 -7.95 16.07
CA LYS A 73 28.18 -8.97 17.13
C LYS A 73 27.00 -9.92 16.94
N TRP A 74 25.80 -9.35 16.76
CA TRP A 74 24.60 -10.14 16.47
C TRP A 74 24.77 -11.03 15.23
N ALA A 75 25.34 -10.48 14.13
CA ALA A 75 25.53 -11.23 12.90
C ALA A 75 26.46 -12.43 13.09
N MET A 76 27.57 -12.25 13.82
CA MET A 76 28.51 -13.33 14.14
C MET A 76 27.82 -14.46 14.95
N GLU A 77 27.04 -14.10 15.97
CA GLU A 77 26.35 -15.05 16.84
C GLU A 77 25.25 -15.85 16.13
N ASN A 78 24.65 -15.26 15.09
CA ASN A 78 23.58 -15.88 14.31
C ASN A 78 24.04 -16.47 12.96
N GLY A 79 25.35 -16.55 12.72
CA GLY A 79 25.89 -17.13 11.49
C GLY A 79 25.58 -16.34 10.21
N VAL A 80 25.32 -15.04 10.35
CA VAL A 80 25.01 -14.13 9.24
C VAL A 80 26.28 -13.38 8.80
N ASN A 81 26.38 -13.09 7.51
CA ASN A 81 27.49 -12.28 7.02
C ASN A 81 27.44 -10.86 7.60
N VAL A 82 28.47 -10.46 8.34
CA VAL A 82 28.56 -9.19 9.07
C VAL A 82 28.41 -8.00 8.12
N MET A 83 29.17 -7.96 7.02
CA MET A 83 29.13 -6.85 6.07
C MET A 83 27.74 -6.69 5.43
N ALA A 84 27.08 -7.83 5.16
CA ALA A 84 25.74 -7.80 4.59
C ALA A 84 24.69 -7.30 5.61
N ALA A 85 24.80 -7.70 6.88
CA ALA A 85 23.92 -7.25 7.96
C ALA A 85 24.09 -5.74 8.22
N GLU A 86 25.32 -5.27 8.29
CA GLU A 86 25.64 -3.84 8.43
C GLU A 86 25.14 -3.00 7.25
N ALA A 87 25.32 -3.51 6.02
CA ALA A 87 24.81 -2.85 4.84
C ALA A 87 23.27 -2.77 4.81
N LEU A 88 22.57 -3.82 5.29
CA LEU A 88 21.13 -3.79 5.46
C LEU A 88 20.71 -2.76 6.51
N HIS A 89 21.37 -2.73 7.66
CA HIS A 89 21.11 -1.76 8.71
C HIS A 89 21.22 -0.32 8.21
N ASP A 90 22.27 0.00 7.45
CA ASP A 90 22.44 1.32 6.87
C ASP A 90 21.33 1.70 5.88
N LYS A 91 20.88 0.75 5.07
CA LYS A 91 19.76 0.95 4.12
C LYS A 91 18.45 1.21 4.84
N LEU A 92 18.21 0.53 5.95
CA LEU A 92 17.00 0.72 6.75
C LEU A 92 17.02 2.00 7.60
N ARG A 93 18.15 2.72 7.70
CA ARG A 93 18.23 4.00 8.45
C ARG A 93 17.19 5.02 7.98
N ARG A 94 16.86 5.02 6.70
CA ARG A 94 15.80 5.89 6.15
C ARG A 94 14.44 5.61 6.80
N LEU A 95 14.14 4.34 7.10
CA LEU A 95 12.91 3.94 7.80
C LEU A 95 13.05 4.14 9.32
N PHE A 96 14.21 3.85 9.89
CA PHE A 96 14.46 4.03 11.32
C PHE A 96 14.25 5.46 11.78
N SER A 97 14.53 6.45 10.91
CA SER A 97 14.41 7.88 11.19
C SER A 97 13.01 8.44 10.95
N GLN A 98 12.06 7.64 10.47
CA GLN A 98 10.72 8.15 10.20
C GLN A 98 9.98 8.45 11.51
N PRO A 99 9.45 9.67 11.69
CA PRO A 99 8.83 10.09 12.93
C PRO A 99 7.50 9.38 13.23
N TYR A 100 6.86 8.81 12.20
CA TYR A 100 5.62 8.06 12.36
C TYR A 100 5.84 6.58 12.71
N ILE A 101 7.09 6.08 12.71
CA ILE A 101 7.45 4.71 13.13
C ILE A 101 7.94 4.74 14.58
N VAL A 102 7.12 4.23 15.49
CA VAL A 102 7.37 4.30 16.94
C VAL A 102 7.31 2.91 17.57
N ASP A 103 8.06 2.70 18.67
CA ASP A 103 8.06 1.40 19.35
C ASP A 103 6.78 1.16 20.13
N ASN A 104 6.28 2.20 20.79
CA ASN A 104 5.09 2.16 21.60
C ASN A 104 4.17 3.32 21.21
N PRO A 105 3.34 3.16 20.19
CA PRO A 105 2.42 4.22 19.79
C PRO A 105 1.42 4.52 20.90
N ALA A 106 1.04 5.79 21.05
CA ALA A 106 0.02 6.20 22.00
C ALA A 106 -1.34 5.54 21.72
N ALA A 107 -1.60 5.25 20.45
CA ALA A 107 -2.76 4.49 19.99
C ALA A 107 -2.36 3.63 18.78
N ASP A 108 -2.89 2.42 18.71
CA ASP A 108 -2.71 1.55 17.55
C ASP A 108 -3.56 2.08 16.37
N SER A 109 -2.95 2.99 15.59
CA SER A 109 -3.62 3.62 14.44
C SER A 109 -4.05 2.60 13.38
N VAL A 110 -3.29 1.53 13.18
CA VAL A 110 -3.61 0.50 12.19
C VAL A 110 -4.84 -0.29 12.63
N ALA A 111 -4.88 -0.71 13.91
CA ALA A 111 -6.05 -1.39 14.47
C ALA A 111 -7.29 -0.49 14.46
N GLN A 112 -7.15 0.80 14.76
CA GLN A 112 -8.26 1.77 14.69
C GLN A 112 -8.80 1.94 13.27
N ILE A 113 -7.94 1.98 12.25
CA ILE A 113 -8.36 2.01 10.84
C ILE A 113 -9.18 0.76 10.52
N ILE A 114 -8.66 -0.42 10.83
CA ILE A 114 -9.35 -1.69 10.58
C ILE A 114 -10.70 -1.73 11.29
N GLN A 115 -10.75 -1.35 12.56
CA GLN A 115 -11.99 -1.30 13.35
C GLN A 115 -13.00 -0.32 12.75
N SER A 116 -12.55 0.84 12.27
CA SER A 116 -13.40 1.81 11.60
C SER A 116 -14.01 1.26 10.31
N LEU A 117 -13.19 0.62 9.48
CA LEU A 117 -13.65 -0.05 8.26
C LEU A 117 -14.64 -1.18 8.56
N GLU A 118 -14.40 -1.98 9.58
CA GLU A 118 -15.30 -3.04 10.05
C GLU A 118 -16.63 -2.48 10.54
N ALA A 119 -16.60 -1.33 11.19
CA ALA A 119 -17.81 -0.60 11.59
C ALA A 119 -18.58 -0.01 10.39
N GLY A 120 -17.99 -0.03 9.18
CA GLY A 120 -18.58 0.53 7.96
C GLY A 120 -18.34 2.04 7.82
N LYS A 121 -17.33 2.58 8.50
CA LYS A 121 -16.90 3.98 8.34
C LYS A 121 -15.94 4.08 7.16
N HIS A 122 -15.97 5.21 6.47
CA HIS A 122 -14.98 5.53 5.44
C HIS A 122 -13.73 6.08 6.11
N VAL A 123 -12.59 5.70 5.56
CA VAL A 123 -11.27 6.19 6.00
C VAL A 123 -10.58 6.83 4.80
N VAL A 124 -10.10 8.05 4.97
CA VAL A 124 -9.25 8.75 4.01
C VAL A 124 -7.86 8.85 4.59
N LEU A 125 -6.88 8.33 3.87
CA LEU A 125 -5.48 8.42 4.23
C LEU A 125 -4.80 9.45 3.34
N SER A 126 -4.28 10.51 3.95
CA SER A 126 -3.45 11.49 3.28
C SER A 126 -2.04 11.44 3.85
N PHE A 127 -1.04 11.50 2.96
CA PHE A 127 0.37 11.48 3.36
C PHE A 127 0.92 12.86 3.73
N GLY A 128 0.15 13.93 3.49
CA GLY A 128 0.54 15.29 3.83
C GLY A 128 1.89 15.68 3.20
N GLU A 129 2.84 16.08 4.04
CA GLU A 129 4.20 16.48 3.62
C GLU A 129 5.14 15.28 3.36
N HIS A 130 4.71 14.04 3.64
CA HIS A 130 5.50 12.83 3.37
C HIS A 130 5.31 12.39 1.91
N GLU A 131 6.06 12.99 0.99
CA GLU A 131 5.95 12.72 -0.45
C GLU A 131 6.94 11.64 -0.96
N SER A 132 7.65 10.95 -0.08
CA SER A 132 8.61 9.96 -0.53
C SER A 132 7.92 8.67 -0.99
N ASP A 133 8.33 8.13 -2.14
CA ASP A 133 7.82 6.86 -2.65
C ASP A 133 7.99 5.72 -1.64
N LEU A 134 9.05 5.76 -0.86
CA LEU A 134 9.33 4.79 0.20
C LEU A 134 8.24 4.79 1.28
N ASP A 135 7.79 5.97 1.73
CA ASP A 135 6.74 6.11 2.74
C ASP A 135 5.39 5.64 2.18
N TYR A 136 5.07 6.04 0.95
CA TYR A 136 3.89 5.57 0.24
C TYR A 136 3.83 4.05 0.14
N LEU A 137 4.93 3.42 -0.30
CA LEU A 137 5.01 1.98 -0.46
C LEU A 137 4.91 1.25 0.88
N LEU A 138 5.68 1.69 1.90
CA LEU A 138 5.67 1.04 3.21
C LEU A 138 4.27 1.07 3.82
N VAL A 139 3.67 2.27 3.93
CA VAL A 139 2.38 2.44 4.59
C VAL A 139 1.26 1.74 3.82
N SER A 140 1.25 1.88 2.48
CA SER A 140 0.25 1.23 1.63
C SER A 140 0.35 -0.30 1.71
N ASN A 141 1.55 -0.87 1.64
CA ASN A 141 1.77 -2.31 1.73
C ASN A 141 1.37 -2.85 3.11
N LEU A 142 1.79 -2.18 4.17
CA LEU A 142 1.46 -2.56 5.55
C LEU A 142 -0.06 -2.56 5.77
N LEU A 143 -0.74 -1.46 5.45
CA LEU A 143 -2.19 -1.35 5.62
C LEU A 143 -2.93 -2.39 4.78
N THR A 144 -2.54 -2.54 3.53
CA THR A 144 -3.16 -3.51 2.63
C THR A 144 -3.00 -4.94 3.11
N ARG A 145 -1.81 -5.30 3.59
CA ARG A 145 -1.54 -6.62 4.20
C ARG A 145 -2.42 -6.86 5.44
N LYS A 146 -2.53 -5.87 6.32
CA LYS A 146 -3.37 -5.96 7.53
C LYS A 146 -4.85 -6.03 7.19
N ILE A 147 -5.32 -5.23 6.24
CA ILE A 147 -6.70 -5.29 5.74
C ILE A 147 -7.00 -6.66 5.13
N ARG A 148 -6.09 -7.16 4.27
CA ARG A 148 -6.23 -8.50 3.68
C ARG A 148 -6.39 -9.56 4.76
N ALA A 149 -5.50 -9.59 5.74
CA ALA A 149 -5.55 -10.57 6.83
C ALA A 149 -6.88 -10.50 7.61
N ALA A 150 -7.39 -9.29 7.89
CA ALA A 150 -8.64 -9.10 8.60
C ALA A 150 -9.85 -9.61 7.79
N TRP A 151 -9.95 -9.25 6.49
CA TRP A 151 -11.06 -9.69 5.63
C TRP A 151 -10.99 -11.16 5.28
N GLU A 152 -9.80 -11.71 5.06
CA GLU A 152 -9.58 -13.14 4.85
C GLU A 152 -10.05 -13.96 6.06
N LYS A 153 -9.67 -13.55 7.27
CA LYS A 153 -10.13 -14.17 8.52
C LYS A 153 -11.66 -14.17 8.62
N LYS A 154 -12.30 -13.03 8.40
CA LYS A 154 -13.75 -12.89 8.44
C LYS A 154 -14.45 -13.75 7.38
N THR A 155 -13.91 -13.77 6.17
CA THR A 155 -14.46 -14.61 5.09
C THR A 155 -14.37 -16.09 5.43
N ASN A 156 -13.24 -16.52 6.01
CA ASN A 156 -13.08 -17.91 6.43
C ASN A 156 -14.05 -18.24 7.58
N GLU A 157 -14.20 -17.37 8.57
CA GLU A 157 -15.15 -17.53 9.66
C GLU A 157 -16.61 -17.59 9.17
N PHE A 158 -16.99 -16.78 8.18
CA PHE A 158 -18.29 -16.85 7.51
C PHE A 158 -18.50 -18.21 6.82
N ARG A 159 -17.51 -18.63 6.01
CA ARG A 159 -17.63 -19.87 5.21
C ARG A 159 -17.59 -21.14 6.05
N THR A 160 -16.82 -21.17 7.13
CA THR A 160 -16.59 -22.39 7.91
C THR A 160 -17.42 -22.46 9.19
N HIS A 161 -17.78 -21.30 9.77
CA HIS A 161 -18.45 -21.26 11.08
C HIS A 161 -19.83 -20.55 11.03
N GLY A 162 -20.31 -20.19 9.85
CA GLY A 162 -21.61 -19.53 9.68
C GLY A 162 -21.73 -18.17 10.38
N LYS A 163 -20.59 -17.48 10.61
CA LYS A 163 -20.61 -16.10 11.13
C LYS A 163 -21.19 -15.12 10.11
N ALA A 164 -21.36 -13.87 10.49
CA ALA A 164 -21.86 -12.83 9.59
C ALA A 164 -20.98 -12.66 8.36
N GLU A 165 -21.61 -12.43 7.21
CA GLU A 165 -20.94 -12.14 5.95
C GLU A 165 -20.10 -10.85 6.07
N PRO A 166 -18.85 -10.84 5.58
CA PRO A 166 -18.02 -9.66 5.61
C PRO A 166 -18.65 -8.51 4.81
N LYS A 167 -18.60 -7.30 5.34
CA LYS A 167 -19.00 -6.12 4.58
C LYS A 167 -18.05 -5.93 3.40
N PRO A 168 -18.57 -5.66 2.19
CA PRO A 168 -17.74 -5.30 1.05
C PRO A 168 -16.88 -4.06 1.35
N LEU A 169 -15.61 -4.13 1.02
CA LEU A 169 -14.66 -3.05 1.16
C LEU A 169 -14.12 -2.63 -0.20
N ILE A 170 -14.06 -1.33 -0.46
CA ILE A 170 -13.41 -0.78 -1.64
C ILE A 170 -12.17 -0.03 -1.18
N ILE A 171 -11.01 -0.42 -1.70
CA ILE A 171 -9.77 0.32 -1.54
C ILE A 171 -9.62 1.20 -2.78
N VAL A 172 -9.61 2.52 -2.56
CA VAL A 172 -9.43 3.50 -3.63
C VAL A 172 -7.98 3.96 -3.65
N VAL A 173 -7.36 3.90 -4.82
CA VAL A 173 -6.00 4.40 -5.04
C VAL A 173 -6.08 5.51 -6.08
N GLU A 174 -5.87 6.73 -5.63
CA GLU A 174 -5.75 7.91 -6.50
C GLU A 174 -4.30 8.08 -6.98
N GLU A 175 -4.12 8.69 -8.15
CA GLU A 175 -2.82 8.84 -8.82
C GLU A 175 -2.07 7.50 -8.88
N ALA A 176 -2.82 6.46 -9.29
CA ALA A 176 -2.39 5.07 -9.17
C ALA A 176 -1.09 4.77 -9.93
N HIS A 177 -0.77 5.55 -10.97
CA HIS A 177 0.50 5.45 -11.69
C HIS A 177 1.72 5.62 -10.78
N LYS A 178 1.61 6.32 -9.64
CA LYS A 178 2.70 6.43 -8.66
C LYS A 178 3.06 5.10 -8.02
N LEU A 179 2.08 4.23 -7.78
CA LEU A 179 2.24 2.94 -7.10
C LEU A 179 2.17 1.73 -8.03
N LEU A 180 1.54 1.89 -9.19
CA LEU A 180 1.20 0.79 -10.10
C LEU A 180 1.88 0.91 -11.47
N ASN A 181 2.90 1.77 -11.60
CA ASN A 181 3.75 1.75 -12.79
C ASN A 181 4.58 0.46 -12.84
N ARG A 182 5.21 0.19 -13.97
CA ARG A 182 5.98 -1.05 -14.19
C ARG A 182 7.07 -1.28 -13.16
N GLU A 183 7.64 -0.22 -12.62
CA GLU A 183 8.75 -0.30 -11.66
C GLU A 183 8.27 -0.58 -10.24
N MET A 184 7.16 0.07 -9.86
CA MET A 184 6.61 0.02 -8.51
C MET A 184 5.64 -1.15 -8.29
N ALA A 185 4.96 -1.61 -9.35
CA ALA A 185 3.96 -2.67 -9.24
C ALA A 185 4.51 -3.97 -8.61
N ALA A 186 5.79 -4.28 -8.86
CA ALA A 186 6.46 -5.42 -8.25
C ALA A 186 6.73 -5.23 -6.74
N GLN A 187 6.73 -4.00 -6.26
CA GLN A 187 6.98 -3.62 -4.87
C GLN A 187 5.69 -3.35 -4.09
N THR A 188 4.53 -3.52 -4.72
CA THR A 188 3.23 -3.31 -4.08
C THR A 188 2.44 -4.60 -3.99
N THR A 189 1.58 -4.66 -2.99
CA THR A 189 0.61 -5.75 -2.85
C THR A 189 -0.64 -5.54 -3.73
N PHE A 190 -0.78 -4.38 -4.38
CA PHE A 190 -1.99 -4.03 -5.15
C PHE A 190 -2.23 -4.93 -6.37
N ALA A 191 -1.17 -5.37 -7.06
CA ALA A 191 -1.31 -6.33 -8.16
C ALA A 191 -1.90 -7.68 -7.67
N THR A 192 -1.50 -8.12 -6.48
CA THR A 192 -2.07 -9.30 -5.81
C THR A 192 -3.51 -9.05 -5.37
N ILE A 193 -3.81 -7.84 -4.88
CA ILE A 193 -5.17 -7.44 -4.50
C ILE A 193 -6.11 -7.51 -5.70
N ALA A 194 -5.71 -6.93 -6.82
CA ALA A 194 -6.52 -6.92 -8.04
C ALA A 194 -6.91 -8.35 -8.47
N ARG A 195 -6.02 -9.32 -8.30
CA ARG A 195 -6.27 -10.73 -8.67
C ARG A 195 -7.04 -11.53 -7.61
N GLU A 196 -6.72 -11.36 -6.34
CA GLU A 196 -7.12 -12.33 -5.31
C GLU A 196 -8.18 -11.83 -4.33
N LEU A 197 -8.22 -10.54 -4.02
CA LEU A 197 -9.00 -10.08 -2.88
C LEU A 197 -10.50 -10.02 -3.11
N ARG A 198 -10.97 -10.06 -4.37
CA ARG A 198 -12.39 -10.13 -4.66
C ARG A 198 -13.09 -11.31 -3.96
N LYS A 199 -12.39 -12.44 -3.80
CA LYS A 199 -12.91 -13.60 -3.07
C LYS A 199 -13.06 -13.36 -1.56
N TYR A 200 -12.47 -12.30 -1.04
CA TYR A 200 -12.53 -11.87 0.37
C TYR A 200 -13.35 -10.58 0.55
N TYR A 201 -14.22 -10.24 -0.40
CA TYR A 201 -15.07 -9.04 -0.38
C TYR A 201 -14.30 -7.71 -0.43
N VAL A 202 -13.07 -7.71 -0.92
CA VAL A 202 -12.28 -6.49 -1.11
C VAL A 202 -12.10 -6.22 -2.60
N THR A 203 -12.44 -5.02 -3.03
CA THR A 203 -12.34 -4.55 -4.41
C THR A 203 -11.34 -3.39 -4.49
N LEU A 204 -10.49 -3.39 -5.50
CA LEU A 204 -9.60 -2.28 -5.81
C LEU A 204 -10.28 -1.35 -6.82
N LEU A 205 -10.34 -0.07 -6.51
CA LEU A 205 -10.74 1.01 -7.40
C LEU A 205 -9.51 1.89 -7.68
N ILE A 206 -9.15 1.98 -8.95
CA ILE A 206 -8.02 2.78 -9.41
C ILE A 206 -8.58 4.05 -10.05
N VAL A 207 -8.06 5.20 -9.62
CA VAL A 207 -8.35 6.51 -10.22
C VAL A 207 -7.06 7.08 -10.76
N ASP A 208 -7.03 7.36 -12.07
CA ASP A 208 -5.83 7.86 -12.72
C ASP A 208 -6.14 8.73 -13.93
N GLN A 209 -5.24 9.65 -14.25
CA GLN A 209 -5.32 10.54 -15.41
C GLN A 209 -4.46 10.03 -16.58
N ARG A 210 -3.51 9.14 -16.33
CA ARG A 210 -2.52 8.63 -17.27
C ARG A 210 -2.46 7.10 -17.28
N PRO A 211 -3.50 6.44 -17.79
CA PRO A 211 -3.61 4.98 -17.76
C PRO A 211 -2.45 4.27 -18.48
N SER A 212 -1.78 4.91 -19.43
CA SER A 212 -0.58 4.37 -20.09
C SER A 212 0.62 4.19 -19.17
N GLN A 213 0.64 4.87 -18.02
CA GLN A 213 1.69 4.73 -17.02
C GLN A 213 1.43 3.59 -16.02
N ILE A 214 0.21 3.05 -16.00
CA ILE A 214 -0.11 1.89 -15.18
C ILE A 214 0.41 0.63 -15.86
N TYR A 215 1.03 -0.26 -15.10
CA TYR A 215 1.58 -1.50 -15.61
C TYR A 215 0.51 -2.37 -16.26
N ASP A 216 0.77 -2.87 -17.48
CA ASP A 216 -0.17 -3.63 -18.30
C ASP A 216 -0.78 -4.84 -17.60
N GLU A 217 0.01 -5.53 -16.76
CA GLU A 217 -0.48 -6.67 -16.01
C GLU A 217 -1.58 -6.27 -15.02
N VAL A 218 -1.46 -5.10 -14.37
CA VAL A 218 -2.48 -4.54 -13.49
C VAL A 218 -3.70 -4.13 -14.31
N MET A 219 -3.49 -3.40 -15.40
CA MET A 219 -4.58 -2.97 -16.30
C MET A 219 -5.40 -4.15 -16.81
N SER A 220 -4.77 -5.27 -17.12
CA SER A 220 -5.45 -6.47 -17.62
C SER A 220 -6.38 -7.12 -16.58
N GLN A 221 -6.15 -6.90 -15.28
CA GLN A 221 -6.97 -7.41 -14.19
C GLN A 221 -8.20 -6.54 -13.89
N LEU A 222 -8.26 -5.32 -14.43
CA LEU A 222 -9.38 -4.42 -14.23
C LEU A 222 -10.59 -4.87 -15.07
N GLY A 223 -11.58 -5.46 -14.39
CA GLY A 223 -12.76 -6.02 -15.06
C GLY A 223 -13.73 -4.97 -15.58
N THR A 224 -13.84 -3.82 -14.92
CA THR A 224 -14.71 -2.70 -15.29
C THR A 224 -13.89 -1.44 -15.40
N ARG A 225 -14.11 -0.66 -16.45
CA ARG A 225 -13.41 0.60 -16.68
C ARG A 225 -14.42 1.70 -16.96
N ILE A 226 -14.16 2.86 -16.39
CA ILE A 226 -14.92 4.10 -16.59
C ILE A 226 -13.92 5.12 -17.09
N SER A 227 -14.01 5.49 -18.38
CA SER A 227 -13.07 6.42 -18.98
C SER A 227 -13.78 7.68 -19.43
N GLY A 228 -13.28 8.85 -19.04
CA GLY A 228 -13.61 10.10 -19.69
C GLY A 228 -12.91 10.24 -21.04
N TRP A 229 -13.05 11.40 -21.65
CA TRP A 229 -12.31 11.75 -22.87
C TRP A 229 -10.80 11.70 -22.63
N LEU A 230 -10.07 11.08 -23.55
CA LEU A 230 -8.62 10.97 -23.54
C LEU A 230 -8.06 11.54 -24.83
N GLY A 231 -7.03 12.37 -24.72
CA GLY A 231 -6.38 13.02 -25.87
C GLY A 231 -5.11 12.30 -26.35
N ASP A 232 -4.52 11.44 -25.52
CA ASP A 232 -3.30 10.72 -25.85
C ASP A 232 -3.60 9.30 -26.36
N ASP A 233 -2.97 8.92 -27.46
CA ASP A 233 -3.18 7.61 -28.10
C ASP A 233 -2.70 6.45 -27.24
N LEU A 234 -1.63 6.63 -26.47
CA LEU A 234 -1.12 5.59 -25.56
C LEU A 234 -2.08 5.34 -24.40
N ASP A 235 -2.69 6.42 -23.88
CA ASP A 235 -3.70 6.32 -22.84
C ASP A 235 -4.96 5.60 -23.36
N ILE A 236 -5.40 5.92 -24.57
CA ILE A 236 -6.50 5.24 -25.23
C ILE A 236 -6.19 3.74 -25.40
N GLN A 237 -4.99 3.41 -25.87
CA GLN A 237 -4.57 2.01 -26.03
C GLN A 237 -4.55 1.27 -24.70
N ALA A 238 -4.04 1.89 -23.64
CA ALA A 238 -4.00 1.31 -22.30
C ALA A 238 -5.41 1.01 -21.77
N VAL A 239 -6.33 1.97 -21.87
CA VAL A 239 -7.73 1.77 -21.46
C VAL A 239 -8.41 0.67 -22.26
N LEU A 240 -8.09 0.49 -23.53
CA LEU A 240 -8.68 -0.52 -24.40
C LEU A 240 -7.91 -1.87 -24.37
N SER A 241 -6.81 -1.97 -23.62
CA SER A 241 -6.02 -3.21 -23.56
C SER A 241 -6.88 -4.38 -23.04
N GLY A 242 -6.76 -5.56 -23.68
CA GLY A 242 -7.53 -6.74 -23.29
C GLY A 242 -9.01 -6.73 -23.70
N LEU A 243 -9.52 -5.67 -24.34
CA LEU A 243 -10.91 -5.61 -24.81
C LEU A 243 -11.00 -5.98 -26.30
N SER A 244 -12.14 -6.53 -26.70
CA SER A 244 -12.46 -6.80 -28.11
C SER A 244 -13.04 -5.56 -28.80
N GLY A 245 -12.89 -5.44 -30.11
CA GLY A 245 -13.48 -4.32 -30.89
C GLY A 245 -12.81 -2.96 -30.66
N ARG A 246 -11.52 -2.93 -30.43
CA ARG A 246 -10.73 -1.73 -30.04
C ARG A 246 -10.93 -0.54 -30.98
N ASP A 247 -11.01 -0.76 -32.29
CA ASP A 247 -11.14 0.35 -33.27
C ASP A 247 -12.46 1.10 -33.08
N SER A 248 -13.56 0.38 -32.90
CA SER A 248 -14.86 0.98 -32.62
C SER A 248 -14.87 1.71 -31.29
N LEU A 249 -14.26 1.12 -30.25
CA LEU A 249 -14.14 1.72 -28.91
C LEU A 249 -13.27 2.98 -28.90
N ARG A 250 -12.19 2.98 -29.67
CA ARG A 250 -11.36 4.17 -29.89
C ARG A 250 -12.18 5.33 -30.45
N GLY A 251 -13.00 5.04 -31.49
CA GLY A 251 -13.90 6.03 -32.06
C GLY A 251 -14.94 6.57 -31.08
N MET A 252 -15.40 5.73 -30.14
CA MET A 252 -16.33 6.16 -29.08
C MET A 252 -15.61 7.07 -28.06
N LEU A 253 -14.43 6.69 -27.58
CA LEU A 253 -13.65 7.51 -26.64
C LEU A 253 -13.29 8.87 -27.20
N ALA A 254 -12.86 8.93 -28.46
CA ALA A 254 -12.49 10.19 -29.13
C ALA A 254 -13.65 11.17 -29.32
N ARG A 255 -14.89 10.67 -29.32
CA ARG A 255 -16.10 11.51 -29.50
C ARG A 255 -16.75 11.95 -28.19
N LEU A 256 -16.29 11.46 -27.04
CA LEU A 256 -16.83 11.88 -25.74
C LEU A 256 -16.67 13.39 -25.54
N GLN A 257 -17.68 14.01 -24.96
CA GLN A 257 -17.58 15.40 -24.56
C GLN A 257 -16.74 15.52 -23.29
N PRO A 258 -15.60 16.25 -23.34
CA PRO A 258 -14.75 16.41 -22.17
C PRO A 258 -15.53 16.96 -20.96
N LYS A 259 -15.28 16.36 -19.78
CA LYS A 259 -15.92 16.71 -18.48
C LYS A 259 -17.42 16.41 -18.37
N GLU A 260 -18.08 15.94 -19.42
CA GLU A 260 -19.51 15.67 -19.39
C GLU A 260 -19.86 14.20 -19.64
N GLU A 261 -19.05 13.51 -20.44
CA GLU A 261 -19.34 12.13 -20.84
C GLU A 261 -18.23 11.17 -20.42
N VAL A 262 -18.65 9.94 -20.11
CA VAL A 262 -17.77 8.81 -19.80
C VAL A 262 -18.21 7.60 -20.60
N LEU A 263 -17.25 6.74 -20.93
CA LEU A 263 -17.50 5.43 -21.53
C LEU A 263 -17.34 4.35 -20.46
N LEU A 264 -18.40 3.58 -20.25
CA LEU A 264 -18.37 2.40 -19.38
C LEU A 264 -17.99 1.18 -20.22
N LEU A 265 -17.00 0.43 -19.74
CA LEU A 265 -16.40 -0.71 -20.45
C LEU A 265 -16.22 -1.91 -19.51
N GLY A 266 -16.24 -3.10 -20.09
CA GLY A 266 -15.88 -4.33 -19.41
C GLY A 266 -17.07 -5.02 -18.74
N TRP A 267 -16.81 -5.82 -17.73
CA TRP A 267 -17.75 -6.79 -17.17
C TRP A 267 -18.94 -6.18 -16.40
N GLY A 268 -18.80 -4.94 -15.96
CA GLY A 268 -19.86 -4.24 -15.22
C GLY A 268 -21.01 -3.77 -16.09
N VAL A 269 -20.88 -3.87 -17.43
CA VAL A 269 -21.89 -3.44 -18.39
C VAL A 269 -22.05 -4.50 -19.50
N PRO A 270 -23.28 -4.70 -20.01
CA PRO A 270 -23.53 -5.71 -21.05
C PRO A 270 -22.90 -5.34 -22.39
N MET A 271 -22.63 -4.07 -22.63
CA MET A 271 -21.97 -3.54 -23.82
C MET A 271 -21.28 -2.21 -23.47
N PRO A 272 -20.31 -1.75 -24.27
CA PRO A 272 -19.75 -0.42 -24.13
C PRO A 272 -20.85 0.65 -24.18
N LEU A 273 -20.91 1.47 -23.11
CA LEU A 273 -22.01 2.40 -22.92
C LEU A 273 -21.48 3.83 -22.66
N PRO A 274 -21.64 4.77 -23.60
CA PRO A 274 -21.40 6.18 -23.31
C PRO A 274 -22.51 6.72 -22.43
N VAL A 275 -22.12 7.39 -21.34
CA VAL A 275 -23.04 7.94 -20.35
C VAL A 275 -22.69 9.37 -20.08
N ARG A 276 -23.69 10.23 -19.98
CA ARG A 276 -23.50 11.61 -19.55
C ARG A 276 -23.46 11.66 -18.03
N SER A 277 -22.38 12.21 -17.48
CA SER A 277 -22.24 12.39 -16.03
C SER A 277 -23.14 13.53 -15.56
N ARG A 278 -23.65 13.38 -14.34
CA ARG A 278 -24.38 14.49 -13.69
C ARG A 278 -23.37 15.54 -13.23
N ARG A 279 -23.78 16.80 -13.28
CA ARG A 279 -22.97 17.88 -12.72
C ARG A 279 -22.91 17.74 -11.20
N TYR A 280 -21.73 18.00 -10.66
CA TYR A 280 -21.49 18.05 -9.22
C TYR A 280 -21.86 19.45 -8.70
N ASP A 281 -23.18 19.66 -8.51
CA ASP A 281 -23.78 20.94 -8.13
C ASP A 281 -24.70 20.77 -6.90
N GLU A 282 -25.31 21.87 -6.47
CA GLU A 282 -26.22 21.86 -5.33
C GLU A 282 -27.44 20.95 -5.53
N ALA A 283 -27.94 20.84 -6.75
CA ALA A 283 -29.07 19.97 -7.07
C ALA A 283 -28.69 18.50 -6.87
N PHE A 284 -27.49 18.10 -7.32
CA PHE A 284 -26.93 16.77 -7.07
C PHE A 284 -26.82 16.48 -5.57
N TRP A 285 -26.27 17.41 -4.80
CA TRP A 285 -26.10 17.25 -3.34
C TRP A 285 -27.43 17.17 -2.62
N LYS A 286 -28.38 18.01 -2.99
CA LYS A 286 -29.73 18.00 -2.40
C LYS A 286 -30.43 16.65 -2.60
N GLU A 287 -30.28 16.06 -3.78
CA GLU A 287 -30.84 14.75 -4.07
C GLU A 287 -30.11 13.64 -3.32
N MET A 288 -28.78 13.63 -3.34
CA MET A 288 -27.96 12.59 -2.67
C MET A 288 -28.09 12.63 -1.14
N SER A 289 -28.26 13.81 -0.56
CA SER A 289 -28.43 13.99 0.89
C SER A 289 -29.87 13.79 1.39
N GLY A 290 -30.78 13.36 0.53
CA GLY A 290 -32.21 13.20 0.90
C GLY A 290 -32.88 14.51 1.32
N GLY A 291 -32.44 15.63 0.73
CA GLY A 291 -32.96 16.96 1.05
C GLY A 291 -32.27 17.66 2.24
N LYS A 292 -31.32 17.01 2.90
CA LYS A 292 -30.42 17.67 3.85
C LYS A 292 -29.41 18.50 3.05
N GLY A 293 -29.35 19.80 3.33
CA GLY A 293 -28.43 20.72 2.64
C GLY A 293 -26.95 20.32 2.78
N LYS A 294 -26.11 20.95 1.98
CA LYS A 294 -24.65 20.78 2.04
C LYS A 294 -24.17 21.11 3.46
N ARG A 295 -23.57 20.15 4.14
CA ARG A 295 -22.95 20.40 5.44
C ARG A 295 -21.81 21.40 5.26
N SER A 296 -21.67 22.33 6.18
CA SER A 296 -20.54 23.26 6.15
C SER A 296 -19.23 22.52 6.45
N SER A 297 -18.12 23.07 5.98
CA SER A 297 -16.78 22.51 6.29
C SER A 297 -16.55 22.45 7.81
N GLU A 298 -17.12 23.40 8.56
CA GLU A 298 -17.05 23.45 10.03
C GLU A 298 -17.84 22.32 10.71
N GLU A 299 -19.02 21.97 10.19
CA GLU A 299 -19.81 20.85 10.69
C GLU A 299 -19.11 19.51 10.43
N ILE A 300 -18.50 19.37 9.25
CA ILE A 300 -17.72 18.18 8.88
C ILE A 300 -16.48 18.07 9.76
N SER A 301 -15.75 19.17 9.99
CA SER A 301 -14.56 19.19 10.85
C SER A 301 -14.89 18.80 12.29
N ARG A 302 -15.99 19.32 12.86
CA ARG A 302 -16.44 18.95 14.21
C ARG A 302 -16.81 17.47 14.35
N GLU A 303 -17.47 16.87 13.35
CA GLU A 303 -17.80 15.45 13.36
C GLU A 303 -16.56 14.55 13.21
N LEU A 304 -15.53 15.02 12.50
CA LEU A 304 -14.27 14.31 12.31
C LEU A 304 -13.27 14.53 13.46
N GLY A 305 -13.57 15.42 14.41
CA GLY A 305 -12.75 15.67 15.60
C GLY A 305 -11.51 16.54 15.33
N PHE A 306 -11.60 17.44 14.33
CA PHE A 306 -10.58 18.46 14.02
C PHE A 306 -11.00 19.83 14.56
#